data_d65539a69559a626e9d1124d73358dd4
#
_entry.id   d65539a69559a626e9d1124d73358dd4
#
_cell.length_a   1.000
_cell.length_b   1.000
_cell.length_c   1.000
_cell.angle_alpha   90.00
_cell.angle_beta   90.00
_cell.angle_gamma   90.00
#
_symmetry.space_group_name_H-M   'P 1'
#
loop_
_entity.id
_entity.type
_entity.pdbx_description
1 polymer ?
#
loop_
_entity_poly.entity_id
_entity_poly.type
_entity_poly.pdbx_seq_one_letter_code
_entity_poly.pdbx_strand_id
1 'polypeptide(L)'
;MKIGILSDSHMKSGYTKEVIDLLKQKGAQYLIHAGDLCIEENLKLLEESNLIYVSVFGNNDNSLISLSNRYKIKQEPYYFKIKDIKFKLMHLPYYMSSDANIVIYGHTHEFSSEYINDTLFLNPGEVCAREKPLIECAFLEIKENEYIISYYFRNTN
;
A
#
# COMPACT_ATOMS: atom_id res chain seq x y z
N MET A 1 -3.88 -8.16 14.26
CA MET A 1 -4.19 -7.06 13.31
C MET A 1 -3.68 -7.49 11.94
N LYS A 2 -4.53 -7.35 10.91
CA LYS A 2 -4.24 -7.83 9.54
C LYS A 2 -4.40 -6.69 8.55
N ILE A 3 -3.35 -6.41 7.79
CA ILE A 3 -3.26 -5.25 6.91
C ILE A 3 -2.89 -5.71 5.50
N GLY A 4 -3.71 -5.36 4.52
CA GLY A 4 -3.39 -5.51 3.12
C GLY A 4 -2.64 -4.28 2.61
N ILE A 5 -1.57 -4.49 1.87
CA ILE A 5 -0.70 -3.42 1.39
C ILE A 5 -0.51 -3.57 -0.11
N LEU A 6 -0.78 -2.50 -0.85
CA LEU A 6 -0.66 -2.46 -2.30
C LEU A 6 -0.10 -1.11 -2.75
N SER A 7 0.43 -1.03 -3.96
CA SER A 7 1.02 0.19 -4.53
C SER A 7 1.08 0.10 -6.05
N ASP A 8 1.28 1.25 -6.69
CA ASP A 8 1.58 1.32 -8.10
C ASP A 8 0.53 0.61 -8.96
N SER A 9 -0.72 0.98 -8.75
CA SER A 9 -1.88 0.46 -9.48
C SER A 9 -1.98 1.03 -10.89
N HIS A 10 -1.51 2.26 -11.09
CA HIS A 10 -1.61 3.00 -12.34
C HIS A 10 -3.03 2.93 -12.94
N MET A 11 -3.17 2.67 -14.23
CA MET A 11 -4.46 2.61 -14.92
C MET A 11 -5.15 1.22 -14.80
N LYS A 12 -4.62 0.33 -13.95
CA LYS A 12 -5.04 -1.08 -13.89
C LYS A 12 -6.08 -1.35 -12.79
N SER A 13 -7.26 -0.74 -12.91
CA SER A 13 -8.33 -0.91 -11.92
C SER A 13 -8.81 -2.36 -11.78
N GLY A 14 -8.79 -3.14 -12.85
CA GLY A 14 -9.12 -4.57 -12.79
C GLY A 14 -8.15 -5.35 -11.91
N TYR A 15 -6.85 -5.08 -12.02
CA TYR A 15 -5.83 -5.70 -11.17
C TYR A 15 -5.93 -5.20 -9.73
N THR A 16 -6.22 -3.91 -9.55
CA THR A 16 -6.45 -3.35 -8.22
C THR A 16 -7.62 -4.05 -7.52
N LYS A 17 -8.73 -4.26 -8.22
CA LYS A 17 -9.87 -4.99 -7.69
C LYS A 17 -9.50 -6.43 -7.30
N GLU A 18 -8.78 -7.12 -8.16
CA GLU A 18 -8.31 -8.49 -7.90
C GLU A 18 -7.46 -8.55 -6.62
N VAL A 19 -6.53 -7.62 -6.46
CA VAL A 19 -5.67 -7.53 -5.26
C VAL A 19 -6.50 -7.25 -4.01
N ILE A 20 -7.42 -6.28 -4.06
CA ILE A 20 -8.27 -5.96 -2.91
C ILE A 20 -9.11 -7.18 -2.51
N ASP A 21 -9.71 -7.87 -3.48
CA ASP A 21 -10.52 -9.06 -3.22
C ASP A 21 -9.68 -10.17 -2.57
N LEU A 22 -8.45 -10.39 -3.06
CA LEU A 22 -7.51 -11.35 -2.45
C LEU A 22 -7.19 -10.97 -1.00
N LEU A 23 -6.82 -9.71 -0.76
CA LEU A 23 -6.46 -9.24 0.58
C LEU A 23 -7.65 -9.37 1.55
N LYS A 24 -8.87 -9.08 1.10
CA LYS A 24 -10.09 -9.31 1.88
C LYS A 24 -10.31 -10.79 2.19
N GLN A 25 -10.12 -11.65 1.20
CA GLN A 25 -10.23 -13.10 1.38
C GLN A 25 -9.22 -13.63 2.40
N LYS A 26 -8.02 -13.02 2.47
CA LYS A 26 -7.01 -13.33 3.48
C LYS A 26 -7.35 -12.77 4.87
N GLY A 27 -8.40 -11.99 4.99
CA GLY A 27 -8.88 -11.45 6.26
C GLY A 27 -8.32 -10.06 6.60
N ALA A 28 -7.89 -9.28 5.62
CA ALA A 28 -7.46 -7.91 5.86
C ALA A 28 -8.54 -7.10 6.57
N GLN A 29 -8.14 -6.35 7.57
CA GLN A 29 -8.98 -5.41 8.34
C GLN A 29 -8.72 -3.97 7.91
N TYR A 30 -7.55 -3.73 7.34
CA TYR A 30 -7.07 -2.43 6.85
C TYR A 30 -6.46 -2.60 5.47
N LEU A 31 -6.54 -1.54 4.66
CA LEU A 31 -5.84 -1.43 3.39
C LEU A 31 -4.94 -0.19 3.39
N ILE A 32 -3.72 -0.34 2.92
CA ILE A 32 -2.77 0.75 2.75
C ILE A 32 -2.30 0.75 1.29
N HIS A 33 -2.45 1.89 0.62
CA HIS A 33 -1.98 2.06 -0.77
C HIS A 33 -0.85 3.10 -0.81
N ALA A 34 0.31 2.69 -1.28
CA ALA A 34 1.53 3.50 -1.24
C ALA A 34 1.73 4.38 -2.50
N GLY A 35 0.64 4.85 -3.11
CA GLY A 35 0.70 5.85 -4.19
C GLY A 35 0.72 5.29 -5.61
N ASP A 36 0.66 6.21 -6.57
CA ASP A 36 0.47 5.92 -8.00
C ASP A 36 -0.82 5.15 -8.28
N LEU A 37 -1.95 5.76 -7.83
CA LEU A 37 -3.30 5.30 -8.14
C LEU A 37 -3.74 5.75 -9.54
N CYS A 38 -3.28 6.89 -10.00
CA CYS A 38 -3.46 7.51 -11.31
C CYS A 38 -4.90 7.87 -11.69
N ILE A 39 -5.89 7.07 -11.32
CA ILE A 39 -7.30 7.23 -11.69
C ILE A 39 -8.22 7.13 -10.47
N GLU A 40 -9.32 7.87 -10.50
CA GLU A 40 -10.31 7.87 -9.42
C GLU A 40 -10.89 6.48 -9.16
N GLU A 41 -11.00 5.63 -10.19
CA GLU A 41 -11.53 4.28 -10.05
C GLU A 41 -10.79 3.45 -8.99
N ASN A 42 -9.47 3.61 -8.89
CA ASN A 42 -8.67 2.93 -7.87
C ASN A 42 -9.01 3.41 -6.45
N LEU A 43 -9.31 4.70 -6.28
CA LEU A 43 -9.79 5.24 -5.00
C LEU A 43 -11.18 4.72 -4.65
N LYS A 44 -12.08 4.65 -5.63
CA LYS A 44 -13.42 4.06 -5.45
C LYS A 44 -13.33 2.62 -4.98
N LEU A 45 -12.45 1.82 -5.57
CA LEU A 45 -12.25 0.41 -5.18
C LEU A 45 -11.80 0.29 -3.72
N LEU A 46 -10.91 1.18 -3.25
CA LEU A 46 -10.52 1.21 -1.84
C LEU A 46 -11.71 1.55 -0.94
N GLU A 47 -12.49 2.56 -1.29
CA GLU A 47 -13.68 2.99 -0.55
C GLU A 47 -14.75 1.89 -0.51
N GLU A 48 -15.03 1.27 -1.65
CA GLU A 48 -16.04 0.21 -1.80
C GLU A 48 -15.63 -1.11 -1.15
N SER A 49 -14.35 -1.25 -0.78
CA SER A 49 -13.89 -2.42 -0.04
C SER A 49 -14.58 -2.58 1.32
N ASN A 50 -15.10 -1.49 1.87
CA ASN A 50 -15.68 -1.38 3.21
C ASN A 50 -14.68 -1.69 4.33
N LEU A 51 -13.39 -1.63 4.02
CA LEU A 51 -12.30 -1.70 5.00
C LEU A 51 -11.83 -0.29 5.37
N ILE A 52 -11.20 -0.17 6.52
CA ILE A 52 -10.49 1.06 6.87
C ILE A 52 -9.28 1.15 5.95
N TYR A 53 -9.13 2.26 5.22
CA TYR A 53 -8.01 2.41 4.30
C TYR A 53 -7.37 3.79 4.42
N VAL A 54 -6.13 3.87 3.95
CA VAL A 54 -5.40 5.12 3.73
C VAL A 54 -4.51 4.96 2.50
N SER A 55 -4.32 6.05 1.78
CA SER A 55 -3.41 6.13 0.63
C SER A 55 -2.64 7.44 0.65
N VAL A 56 -1.55 7.49 -0.10
CA VAL A 56 -0.79 8.73 -0.36
C VAL A 56 -0.74 9.00 -1.85
N PHE A 57 -0.55 10.27 -2.22
CA PHE A 57 -0.29 10.65 -3.60
C PHE A 57 1.09 10.15 -4.02
N GLY A 58 1.15 9.49 -5.18
CA GLY A 58 2.39 9.22 -5.88
C GLY A 58 2.72 10.32 -6.89
N ASN A 59 3.84 10.19 -7.57
CA ASN A 59 4.28 11.20 -8.56
C ASN A 59 3.40 11.24 -9.83
N ASN A 60 2.54 10.25 -10.05
CA ASN A 60 1.59 10.21 -11.16
C ASN A 60 0.13 10.48 -10.74
N ASP A 61 -0.07 11.09 -9.56
CA ASP A 61 -1.41 11.28 -8.98
C ASP A 61 -1.89 12.74 -8.99
N ASN A 62 -1.28 13.61 -9.78
CA ASN A 62 -1.65 15.03 -9.85
C ASN A 62 -3.14 15.24 -10.16
N SER A 63 -3.73 14.41 -11.03
CA SER A 63 -5.15 14.48 -11.37
C SER A 63 -6.08 14.16 -10.20
N LEU A 64 -5.56 13.54 -9.13
CA LEU A 64 -6.33 13.12 -7.96
C LEU A 64 -6.31 14.14 -6.82
N ILE A 65 -5.51 15.21 -6.91
CA ILE A 65 -5.36 16.20 -5.84
C ILE A 65 -6.70 16.83 -5.46
N SER A 66 -7.56 17.13 -6.44
CA SER A 66 -8.89 17.70 -6.20
C SER A 66 -9.84 16.75 -5.45
N LEU A 67 -9.49 15.48 -5.33
CA LEU A 67 -10.31 14.44 -4.68
C LEU A 67 -9.90 14.20 -3.21
N SER A 68 -8.93 14.94 -2.69
CA SER A 68 -8.41 14.75 -1.33
C SER A 68 -9.45 14.95 -0.21
N ASN A 69 -10.52 15.72 -0.49
CA ASN A 69 -11.62 15.91 0.45
C ASN A 69 -12.67 14.80 0.39
N ARG A 70 -12.66 14.01 -0.68
CA ARG A 70 -13.64 12.95 -0.90
C ARG A 70 -13.13 11.57 -0.48
N TYR A 71 -11.83 11.32 -0.67
CA TYR A 71 -11.19 10.04 -0.38
C TYR A 71 -10.06 10.21 0.65
N LYS A 72 -9.68 9.12 1.28
CA LYS A 72 -8.58 9.10 2.26
C LYS A 72 -7.23 8.99 1.56
N ILE A 73 -6.87 10.02 0.82
CA ILE A 73 -5.58 10.18 0.16
C ILE A 73 -4.85 11.37 0.73
N LYS A 74 -3.60 11.18 1.13
CA LYS A 74 -2.79 12.13 1.90
C LYS A 74 -1.49 12.47 1.19
N GLN A 75 -0.93 13.64 1.52
CA GLN A 75 0.41 14.01 1.08
C GLN A 75 1.47 13.20 1.83
N GLU A 76 2.43 12.65 1.11
CA GLU A 76 3.59 11.96 1.70
C GLU A 76 4.61 12.93 2.31
N PRO A 77 5.38 12.56 3.35
CA PRO A 77 5.19 11.37 4.15
C PRO A 77 4.01 11.53 5.11
N TYR A 78 3.18 10.52 5.23
CA TYR A 78 2.01 10.54 6.09
C TYR A 78 2.21 9.61 7.29
N TYR A 79 2.12 10.16 8.50
CA TYR A 79 2.25 9.41 9.75
C TYR A 79 0.88 9.15 10.35
N PHE A 80 0.65 7.92 10.78
CA PHE A 80 -0.56 7.53 11.48
C PHE A 80 -0.29 6.38 12.43
N LYS A 81 -1.26 6.08 13.29
CA LYS A 81 -1.20 4.92 14.19
C LYS A 81 -2.39 4.01 13.95
N ILE A 82 -2.13 2.71 14.05
CA ILE A 82 -3.16 1.71 14.24
C ILE A 82 -2.84 1.05 15.59
N LYS A 83 -3.71 1.23 16.58
CA LYS A 83 -3.41 0.93 17.99
C LYS A 83 -2.11 1.65 18.40
N ASP A 84 -1.14 0.94 18.94
CA ASP A 84 0.12 1.52 19.40
C ASP A 84 1.25 1.51 18.36
N ILE A 85 0.97 0.98 17.18
CA ILE A 85 1.97 0.88 16.10
C ILE A 85 1.95 2.15 15.26
N LYS A 86 3.09 2.80 15.16
CA LYS A 86 3.28 3.99 14.33
C LYS A 86 3.72 3.58 12.93
N PHE A 87 2.97 4.06 11.95
CA PHE A 87 3.23 3.88 10.52
C PHE A 87 3.71 5.18 9.90
N LYS A 88 4.58 5.05 8.93
CA LYS A 88 4.97 6.11 8.00
C LYS A 88 4.71 5.60 6.59
N LEU A 89 3.89 6.33 5.85
CA LEU A 89 3.48 5.97 4.48
C LEU A 89 3.99 7.01 3.50
N MET A 90 4.68 6.57 2.47
CA MET A 90 5.15 7.41 1.39
C MET A 90 5.10 6.66 0.07
N HIS A 91 5.18 7.38 -1.04
CA HIS A 91 5.35 6.78 -2.36
C HIS A 91 6.83 6.76 -2.75
N LEU A 92 7.45 7.94 -2.81
CA LEU A 92 8.86 8.07 -3.14
C LEU A 92 9.74 7.71 -1.94
N PRO A 93 10.75 6.85 -2.09
CA PRO A 93 11.60 6.41 -0.98
C PRO A 93 12.65 7.45 -0.56
N TYR A 94 12.23 8.72 -0.39
CA TYR A 94 13.11 9.83 -0.03
C TYR A 94 13.18 10.07 1.48
N TYR A 95 12.18 9.59 2.21
CA TYR A 95 12.07 9.83 3.65
C TYR A 95 12.31 8.53 4.45
N MET A 96 13.35 7.79 4.04
CA MET A 96 13.69 6.46 4.57
C MET A 96 14.47 6.58 5.90
N SER A 97 13.77 6.99 6.96
CA SER A 97 14.33 7.06 8.30
C SER A 97 13.54 6.18 9.28
N SER A 98 14.24 5.69 10.31
CA SER A 98 13.68 4.78 11.33
C SER A 98 12.94 5.55 12.41
N ASP A 99 12.00 6.41 12.04
CA ASP A 99 11.21 7.26 12.93
C ASP A 99 9.75 6.78 13.13
N ALA A 100 9.48 5.55 12.70
CA ALA A 100 8.22 4.84 12.89
C ALA A 100 8.51 3.35 13.13
N ASN A 101 7.51 2.59 13.58
CA ASN A 101 7.66 1.14 13.70
C ASN A 101 7.69 0.46 12.33
N ILE A 102 6.85 0.96 11.42
CA ILE A 102 6.69 0.41 10.07
C ILE A 102 6.70 1.56 9.07
N VAL A 103 7.55 1.46 8.06
CA VAL A 103 7.66 2.40 6.93
C VAL A 103 7.22 1.66 5.67
N ILE A 104 6.17 2.16 5.02
CA ILE A 104 5.61 1.58 3.79
C ILE A 104 5.88 2.57 2.66
N TYR A 105 6.37 2.06 1.53
CA TYR A 105 6.69 2.87 0.36
C TYR A 105 6.40 2.11 -0.94
N GLY A 106 6.38 2.81 -2.05
CA GLY A 106 6.16 2.27 -3.39
C GLY A 106 7.25 2.71 -4.37
N HIS A 107 6.84 3.11 -5.55
CA HIS A 107 7.63 3.74 -6.60
C HIS A 107 8.65 2.84 -7.31
N THR A 108 9.36 1.99 -6.60
CA THR A 108 10.39 1.12 -7.20
C THR A 108 9.80 -0.05 -8.00
N HIS A 109 8.50 -0.33 -7.81
CA HIS A 109 7.80 -1.48 -8.40
C HIS A 109 8.35 -2.84 -7.95
N GLU A 110 9.18 -2.88 -6.90
CA GLU A 110 9.81 -4.12 -6.42
C GLU A 110 9.43 -4.41 -4.97
N PHE A 111 9.01 -5.65 -4.73
CA PHE A 111 8.76 -6.12 -3.37
C PHE A 111 10.06 -6.09 -2.57
N SER A 112 9.98 -5.52 -1.38
CA SER A 112 11.10 -5.50 -0.42
C SER A 112 10.56 -5.52 1.00
N SER A 113 11.24 -6.26 1.86
CA SER A 113 10.91 -6.34 3.29
C SER A 113 12.20 -6.48 4.08
N GLU A 114 12.55 -5.46 4.85
CA GLU A 114 13.79 -5.48 5.64
C GLU A 114 13.64 -4.71 6.95
N TYR A 115 14.43 -5.09 7.94
CA TYR A 115 14.52 -4.38 9.21
C TYR A 115 15.82 -3.59 9.28
N ILE A 116 15.69 -2.30 9.61
CA ILE A 116 16.83 -1.41 9.85
C ILE A 116 16.51 -0.64 11.13
N ASN A 117 17.39 -0.74 12.16
CA ASN A 117 17.22 -0.09 13.46
C ASN A 117 15.81 -0.33 14.05
N ASP A 118 15.40 -1.59 14.10
CA ASP A 118 14.10 -2.05 14.63
C ASP A 118 12.88 -1.51 13.88
N THR A 119 13.05 -0.87 12.73
CA THR A 119 11.98 -0.42 11.86
C THR A 119 11.83 -1.39 10.69
N LEU A 120 10.59 -1.84 10.45
CA LEU A 120 10.25 -2.60 9.24
C LEU A 120 10.08 -1.63 8.06
N PHE A 121 10.87 -1.81 7.00
CA PHE A 121 10.69 -1.13 5.71
C PHE A 121 10.06 -2.11 4.73
N LEU A 122 8.91 -1.76 4.18
CA LEU A 122 8.11 -2.67 3.37
C LEU A 122 7.61 -1.98 2.10
N ASN A 123 7.95 -2.57 0.94
CA ASN A 123 7.38 -2.23 -0.35
C ASN A 123 6.59 -3.44 -0.87
N PRO A 124 5.30 -3.28 -1.21
CA PRO A 124 4.47 -4.42 -1.62
C PRO A 124 4.72 -4.90 -3.05
N GLY A 125 5.56 -4.23 -3.83
CA GLY A 125 5.68 -4.44 -5.26
C GLY A 125 4.62 -3.66 -6.05
N GLU A 126 4.40 -4.02 -7.30
CA GLU A 126 3.49 -3.32 -8.21
C GLU A 126 2.19 -4.08 -8.47
N VAL A 127 1.06 -3.39 -8.43
CA VAL A 127 -0.21 -3.97 -8.89
C VAL A 127 -0.29 -3.96 -10.41
N CYS A 128 0.32 -2.97 -11.07
CA CYS A 128 0.10 -2.70 -12.50
C CYS A 128 0.79 -3.67 -13.46
N ALA A 129 1.67 -4.54 -12.99
CA ALA A 129 2.41 -5.51 -13.82
C ALA A 129 3.15 -4.83 -14.99
N ARG A 130 3.73 -3.64 -14.75
CA ARG A 130 4.40 -2.85 -15.79
C ARG A 130 5.87 -3.18 -15.95
N GLU A 131 6.60 -3.27 -14.85
CA GLU A 131 8.04 -3.57 -14.87
C GLU A 131 8.30 -5.09 -14.93
N LYS A 132 7.36 -5.86 -14.41
CA LYS A 132 7.36 -7.33 -14.41
C LYS A 132 5.97 -7.82 -14.81
N PRO A 133 5.84 -9.02 -15.39
CA PRO A 133 4.52 -9.60 -15.64
C PRO A 133 3.90 -10.18 -14.36
N LEU A 134 3.96 -9.44 -13.25
CA LEU A 134 3.47 -9.86 -11.94
C LEU A 134 2.55 -8.79 -11.36
N ILE A 135 1.38 -9.23 -10.90
CA ILE A 135 0.49 -8.44 -10.04
C ILE A 135 0.88 -8.79 -8.61
N GLU A 136 1.34 -7.79 -7.84
CA GLU A 136 1.95 -8.03 -6.53
C GLU A 136 1.19 -7.29 -5.43
N CYS A 137 1.24 -7.85 -4.23
CA CYS A 137 0.81 -7.19 -2.99
C CYS A 137 1.47 -7.84 -1.78
N ALA A 138 1.38 -7.17 -0.65
CA ALA A 138 1.84 -7.68 0.62
C ALA A 138 0.69 -7.79 1.62
N PHE A 139 0.84 -8.72 2.56
CA PHE A 139 -0.07 -8.88 3.68
C PHE A 139 0.74 -8.90 4.96
N LEU A 140 0.43 -7.99 5.87
CA LEU A 140 1.11 -7.84 7.14
C LEU A 140 0.18 -8.27 8.27
N GLU A 141 0.56 -9.29 9.01
CA GLU A 141 -0.11 -9.70 10.23
C GLU A 141 0.73 -9.28 11.44
N ILE A 142 0.13 -8.53 12.34
CA ILE A 142 0.78 -8.08 13.56
C ILE A 142 0.15 -8.82 14.74
N LYS A 143 0.97 -9.63 15.41
CA LYS A 143 0.61 -10.39 16.60
C LYS A 143 1.55 -9.98 17.74
N GLU A 144 1.00 -9.46 18.84
CA GLU A 144 1.79 -9.04 20.02
C GLU A 144 3.09 -8.32 19.62
N ASN A 145 4.21 -9.04 19.60
CA ASN A 145 5.54 -8.51 19.28
C ASN A 145 6.10 -9.05 17.95
N GLU A 146 5.25 -9.65 17.10
CA GLU A 146 5.69 -10.30 15.87
C GLU A 146 5.00 -9.71 14.65
N TYR A 147 5.80 -9.41 13.62
CA TYR A 147 5.32 -8.99 12.31
C TYR A 147 5.54 -10.14 11.34
N ILE A 148 4.43 -10.66 10.77
CA ILE A 148 4.47 -11.71 9.77
C ILE A 148 4.10 -11.09 8.43
N ILE A 149 5.06 -11.11 7.48
CA ILE A 149 4.88 -10.55 6.15
C ILE A 149 4.68 -11.70 5.16
N SER A 150 3.59 -11.65 4.40
CA SER A 150 3.33 -12.55 3.27
C SER A 150 3.36 -11.75 1.98
N TYR A 151 4.11 -12.23 1.02
CA TYR A 151 4.18 -11.69 -0.33
C TYR A 151 3.30 -12.52 -1.25
N TYR A 152 2.38 -11.88 -1.94
CA TYR A 152 1.50 -12.54 -2.92
C TYR A 152 1.75 -11.96 -4.30
N PHE A 153 1.77 -12.83 -5.28
CA PHE A 153 1.89 -12.43 -6.68
C PHE A 153 1.12 -13.39 -7.60
N ARG A 154 0.70 -12.86 -8.74
CA ARG A 154 0.14 -13.65 -9.83
C ARG A 154 0.80 -13.23 -11.14
N ASN A 155 1.24 -14.21 -11.91
CA ASN A 155 1.79 -13.97 -13.25
C ASN A 155 0.65 -13.60 -14.22
N THR A 156 0.86 -12.58 -15.05
CA THR A 156 -0.11 -12.11 -16.05
C THR A 156 0.00 -12.82 -17.39
N ASN A 157 1.03 -13.64 -17.60
CA ASN A 157 1.25 -14.40 -18.82
C ASN A 157 0.45 -15.70 -18.85
#